data_aa598f7c38a82420aa7a5b9a08edd3f3
#
_entry.id   aa598f7c38a82420aa7a5b9a08edd3f3
#
_cell.length_a   1.000
_cell.length_b   1.000
_cell.length_c   1.000
_cell.angle_alpha   90.00
_cell.angle_beta   90.00
_cell.angle_gamma   90.00
#
_symmetry.space_group_name_H-M   'P 1'
#
loop_
_entity.id
_entity.type
_entity.pdbx_description
1 polymer ?
#
loop_
_entity_poly.entity_id
_entity_poly.type
_entity_poly.pdbx_seq_one_letter_code
_entity_poly.pdbx_strand_id
1 'polypeptide(L)'
;FFAMVKIVMYFAPLAAFGAMGFTVGAFGIASLAKYGMLLGTVFLVSVVFITLVLGLVLAACGLSIRKVLRFFREEILVVFGSTSAETMIPRIMTKLERLGCSKDVVGLVIPTGYSFNMDGTAIYMSIGVLFIAQATNVDLSLYQQMTILFVMLLTSKGAAGVTGGGFIALAATLPVIGVLPVGALALLIGIDRFMAQIRAATNLTGNVVGTIVIARWTGTLDVARAHRVLNGEDDGPRPSPRAALPETAMAPSRTGAVGSGVNGSATASVNATSVVNQTLAS
;
A
#
# COMPACT_ATOMS: atom_id res chain seq x y z
N PHE A 1 4.29 16.72 -11.34
CA PHE A 1 4.85 15.38 -11.12
C PHE A 1 4.00 14.28 -11.78
N PHE A 2 2.71 14.11 -11.42
CA PHE A 2 1.85 13.04 -11.97
C PHE A 2 1.67 13.10 -13.49
N ALA A 3 1.60 14.30 -14.08
CA ALA A 3 1.54 14.46 -15.53
C ALA A 3 2.82 13.97 -16.23
N MET A 4 3.99 14.24 -15.67
CA MET A 4 5.27 13.73 -16.18
C MET A 4 5.34 12.21 -16.12
N VAL A 5 4.94 11.62 -14.98
CA VAL A 5 4.88 10.16 -14.82
C VAL A 5 3.94 9.53 -15.87
N LYS A 6 2.78 10.15 -16.11
CA LYS A 6 1.83 9.69 -17.13
C LYS A 6 2.44 9.70 -18.54
N ILE A 7 3.16 10.76 -18.92
CA ILE A 7 3.85 10.85 -20.21
C ILE A 7 4.89 9.73 -20.34
N VAL A 8 5.75 9.56 -19.33
CA VAL A 8 6.77 8.48 -19.31
C VAL A 8 6.12 7.10 -19.44
N MET A 9 4.98 6.89 -18.78
CA MET A 9 4.24 5.61 -18.85
C MET A 9 3.69 5.28 -20.24
N TYR A 10 3.46 6.27 -21.14
CA TYR A 10 3.12 5.99 -22.54
C TYR A 10 4.26 5.32 -23.30
N PHE A 11 5.51 5.57 -22.90
CA PHE A 11 6.69 4.94 -23.51
C PHE A 11 7.02 3.57 -22.89
N ALA A 12 6.38 3.20 -21.79
CA ALA A 12 6.65 1.93 -21.12
C ALA A 12 6.48 0.68 -22.01
N PRO A 13 5.46 0.57 -22.90
CA PRO A 13 5.35 -0.57 -23.81
C PRO A 13 6.49 -0.63 -24.81
N LEU A 14 6.94 0.54 -25.33
CA LEU A 14 8.05 0.62 -26.27
C LEU A 14 9.38 0.22 -25.59
N ALA A 15 9.61 0.69 -24.36
CA ALA A 15 10.77 0.30 -23.56
C ALA A 15 10.77 -1.22 -23.25
N ALA A 16 9.61 -1.78 -22.87
CA ALA A 16 9.47 -3.20 -22.65
C ALA A 16 9.73 -4.02 -23.93
N PHE A 17 9.19 -3.58 -25.07
CA PHE A 17 9.43 -4.22 -26.37
C PHE A 17 10.92 -4.19 -26.74
N GLY A 18 11.57 -3.03 -26.61
CA GLY A 18 13.00 -2.88 -26.86
C GLY A 18 13.87 -3.73 -25.96
N ALA A 19 13.57 -3.77 -24.66
CA ALA A 19 14.29 -4.61 -23.69
C ALA A 19 14.10 -6.11 -23.97
N MET A 20 12.89 -6.54 -24.29
CA MET A 20 12.61 -7.95 -24.68
C MET A 20 13.29 -8.30 -26.00
N GLY A 21 13.23 -7.40 -27.01
CA GLY A 21 13.91 -7.58 -28.30
C GLY A 21 15.42 -7.72 -28.14
N PHE A 22 16.04 -6.86 -27.32
CA PHE A 22 17.45 -6.97 -26.98
C PHE A 22 17.76 -8.31 -26.30
N THR A 23 16.97 -8.70 -25.32
CA THR A 23 17.18 -9.95 -24.58
C THR A 23 17.10 -11.18 -25.51
N VAL A 24 16.07 -11.23 -26.35
CA VAL A 24 15.93 -12.35 -27.32
C VAL A 24 17.06 -12.33 -28.34
N GLY A 25 17.47 -11.14 -28.82
CA GLY A 25 18.58 -11.01 -29.76
C GLY A 25 19.93 -11.39 -29.16
N ALA A 26 20.17 -11.03 -27.89
CA ALA A 26 21.46 -11.31 -27.22
C ALA A 26 21.54 -12.74 -26.64
N PHE A 27 20.43 -13.30 -26.15
CA PHE A 27 20.41 -14.56 -25.38
C PHE A 27 19.58 -15.67 -26.04
N GLY A 28 19.02 -15.41 -27.21
CA GLY A 28 18.18 -16.35 -27.94
C GLY A 28 16.76 -16.50 -27.39
N ILE A 29 15.90 -17.15 -28.18
CA ILE A 29 14.46 -17.31 -27.83
C ILE A 29 14.24 -18.18 -26.60
N ALA A 30 15.20 -19.04 -26.24
CA ALA A 30 15.17 -19.85 -25.02
C ALA A 30 15.18 -19.01 -23.75
N SER A 31 15.66 -17.76 -23.81
CA SER A 31 15.59 -16.83 -22.68
C SER A 31 14.15 -16.51 -22.27
N LEU A 32 13.19 -16.52 -23.19
CA LEU A 32 11.78 -16.30 -22.89
C LEU A 32 11.21 -17.35 -21.95
N ALA A 33 11.64 -18.62 -22.07
CA ALA A 33 11.22 -19.68 -21.16
C ALA A 33 11.71 -19.40 -19.73
N LYS A 34 12.95 -18.90 -19.56
CA LYS A 34 13.48 -18.52 -18.25
C LYS A 34 12.71 -17.33 -17.64
N TYR A 35 12.33 -16.36 -18.45
CA TYR A 35 11.47 -15.26 -17.99
C TYR A 35 10.05 -15.70 -17.63
N GLY A 36 9.47 -16.61 -18.42
CA GLY A 36 8.18 -17.21 -18.08
C GLY A 36 8.23 -17.95 -16.74
N MET A 37 9.32 -18.69 -16.48
CA MET A 37 9.54 -19.38 -15.21
C MET A 37 9.72 -18.39 -14.06
N LEU A 38 10.48 -17.29 -14.25
CA LEU A 38 10.65 -16.25 -13.26
C LEU A 38 9.30 -15.60 -12.91
N LEU A 39 8.53 -15.17 -13.90
CA LEU A 39 7.19 -14.61 -13.70
C LEU A 39 6.27 -15.60 -12.98
N GLY A 40 6.23 -16.85 -13.45
CA GLY A 40 5.45 -17.90 -12.82
C GLY A 40 5.81 -18.10 -11.35
N THR A 41 7.11 -18.07 -11.03
CA THR A 41 7.59 -18.19 -9.63
C THR A 41 7.14 -17.00 -8.78
N VAL A 42 7.30 -15.77 -9.26
CA VAL A 42 6.88 -14.56 -8.50
C VAL A 42 5.37 -14.58 -8.27
N PHE A 43 4.57 -14.95 -9.29
CA PHE A 43 3.12 -15.06 -9.16
C PHE A 43 2.73 -16.17 -8.18
N LEU A 44 3.32 -17.36 -8.32
CA LEU A 44 3.04 -18.51 -7.46
C LEU A 44 3.35 -18.17 -5.98
N VAL A 45 4.54 -17.66 -5.70
CA VAL A 45 4.96 -17.31 -4.34
C VAL A 45 4.06 -16.22 -3.75
N SER A 46 3.69 -15.21 -4.55
CA SER A 46 2.77 -14.15 -4.11
C SER A 46 1.37 -14.69 -3.80
N VAL A 47 0.82 -15.57 -4.64
CA VAL A 47 -0.48 -16.21 -4.40
C VAL A 47 -0.44 -17.10 -3.17
N VAL A 48 0.61 -17.90 -3.00
CA VAL A 48 0.81 -18.74 -1.80
C VAL A 48 0.93 -17.86 -0.55
N PHE A 49 1.68 -16.78 -0.61
CA PHE A 49 1.80 -15.83 0.50
C PHE A 49 0.43 -15.22 0.88
N ILE A 50 -0.31 -14.71 -0.10
CA ILE A 50 -1.64 -14.12 0.15
C ILE A 50 -2.62 -15.16 0.70
N THR A 51 -2.67 -16.35 0.11
CA THR A 51 -3.69 -17.36 0.48
C THR A 51 -3.33 -18.12 1.75
N LEU A 52 -2.07 -18.49 1.92
CA LEU A 52 -1.62 -19.28 3.07
C LEU A 52 -1.25 -18.36 4.24
N VAL A 53 -0.26 -17.48 4.07
CA VAL A 53 0.25 -16.68 5.19
C VAL A 53 -0.79 -15.65 5.64
N LEU A 54 -1.21 -14.75 4.75
CA LEU A 54 -2.21 -13.75 5.09
C LEU A 54 -3.58 -14.39 5.39
N GLY A 55 -3.89 -15.51 4.74
CA GLY A 55 -5.09 -16.29 5.02
C GLY A 55 -5.12 -16.87 6.43
N LEU A 56 -4.03 -17.45 6.92
CA LEU A 56 -3.91 -17.97 8.30
C LEU A 56 -3.98 -16.83 9.32
N VAL A 57 -3.31 -15.71 9.05
CA VAL A 57 -3.34 -14.53 9.91
C VAL A 57 -4.76 -13.97 10.05
N LEU A 58 -5.51 -13.85 8.96
CA LEU A 58 -6.92 -13.43 9.00
C LEU A 58 -7.83 -14.45 9.66
N ALA A 59 -7.59 -15.73 9.45
CA ALA A 59 -8.35 -16.80 10.10
C ALA A 59 -8.18 -16.74 11.63
N ALA A 60 -6.98 -16.44 12.13
CA ALA A 60 -6.74 -16.19 13.56
C ALA A 60 -7.53 -14.98 14.09
N CYS A 61 -7.86 -13.99 13.22
CA CYS A 61 -8.75 -12.87 13.54
C CYS A 61 -10.24 -13.19 13.39
N GLY A 62 -10.60 -14.42 12.98
CA GLY A 62 -11.98 -14.85 12.74
C GLY A 62 -12.56 -14.44 11.39
N LEU A 63 -11.73 -13.98 10.45
CA LEU A 63 -12.17 -13.49 9.13
C LEU A 63 -11.60 -14.36 8.00
N SER A 64 -12.33 -14.41 6.86
CA SER A 64 -11.94 -15.19 5.70
C SER A 64 -11.21 -14.33 4.67
N ILE A 65 -10.00 -14.75 4.26
CA ILE A 65 -9.22 -14.08 3.22
C ILE A 65 -9.99 -13.98 1.89
N ARG A 66 -10.75 -15.03 1.51
CA ARG A 66 -11.55 -15.03 0.27
C ARG A 66 -12.60 -13.94 0.28
N LYS A 67 -13.26 -13.69 1.42
CA LYS A 67 -14.27 -12.62 1.56
C LYS A 67 -13.60 -11.24 1.52
N VAL A 68 -12.46 -11.07 2.18
CA VAL A 68 -11.68 -9.82 2.16
C VAL A 68 -11.20 -9.52 0.73
N LEU A 69 -10.60 -10.50 0.03
CA LEU A 69 -10.18 -10.31 -1.37
C LEU A 69 -11.36 -9.95 -2.29
N ARG A 70 -12.53 -10.58 -2.10
CA ARG A 70 -13.74 -10.25 -2.85
C ARG A 70 -14.21 -8.82 -2.57
N PHE A 71 -14.15 -8.38 -1.33
CA PHE A 71 -14.54 -7.04 -0.91
C PHE A 71 -13.63 -5.95 -1.49
N PHE A 72 -12.32 -6.21 -1.56
CA PHE A 72 -11.32 -5.28 -2.11
C PHE A 72 -10.94 -5.55 -3.58
N ARG A 73 -11.68 -6.42 -4.30
CA ARG A 73 -11.33 -6.86 -5.66
C ARG A 73 -11.09 -5.72 -6.64
N GLU A 74 -11.90 -4.66 -6.57
CA GLU A 74 -11.80 -3.53 -7.49
C GLU A 74 -10.49 -2.76 -7.27
N GLU A 75 -10.15 -2.48 -6.01
CA GLU A 75 -8.91 -1.81 -5.64
C GLU A 75 -7.69 -2.65 -6.03
N ILE A 76 -7.75 -3.97 -5.76
CA ILE A 76 -6.68 -4.91 -6.13
C ILE A 76 -6.50 -4.92 -7.65
N LEU A 77 -7.56 -4.97 -8.45
CA LEU A 77 -7.49 -4.96 -9.91
C LEU A 77 -6.93 -3.64 -10.46
N VAL A 78 -7.35 -2.49 -9.90
CA VAL A 78 -6.82 -1.19 -10.30
C VAL A 78 -5.33 -1.08 -9.97
N VAL A 79 -4.92 -1.51 -8.78
CA VAL A 79 -3.51 -1.50 -8.37
C VAL A 79 -2.68 -2.50 -9.18
N PHE A 80 -3.22 -3.66 -9.49
CA PHE A 80 -2.59 -4.63 -10.38
C PHE A 80 -2.34 -4.03 -11.78
N GLY A 81 -3.34 -3.37 -12.35
CA GLY A 81 -3.19 -2.72 -13.67
C GLY A 81 -2.25 -1.52 -13.67
N SER A 82 -2.36 -0.65 -12.66
CA SER A 82 -1.56 0.59 -12.56
C SER A 82 -0.15 0.35 -12.01
N THR A 83 0.07 -0.75 -11.26
CA THR A 83 1.29 -1.05 -10.49
C THR A 83 1.62 -0.04 -9.39
N SER A 84 0.66 0.84 -9.04
CA SER A 84 0.77 1.85 -8.00
C SER A 84 -0.43 1.78 -7.07
N ALA A 85 -0.17 1.65 -5.79
CA ALA A 85 -1.21 1.55 -4.77
C ALA A 85 -1.62 2.91 -4.20
N GLU A 86 -0.80 3.95 -4.40
CA GLU A 86 -1.01 5.29 -3.81
C GLU A 86 -2.35 5.92 -4.20
N THR A 87 -2.77 5.76 -5.46
CA THR A 87 -4.03 6.32 -5.95
C THR A 87 -5.27 5.71 -5.29
N MET A 88 -5.13 4.52 -4.71
CA MET A 88 -6.23 3.79 -4.08
C MET A 88 -6.27 3.97 -2.55
N ILE A 89 -5.28 4.64 -1.94
CA ILE A 89 -5.19 4.85 -0.49
C ILE A 89 -6.50 5.41 0.10
N PRO A 90 -7.08 6.51 -0.39
CA PRO A 90 -8.29 7.08 0.21
C PRO A 90 -9.47 6.11 0.14
N ARG A 91 -9.62 5.39 -0.97
CA ARG A 91 -10.71 4.43 -1.17
C ARG A 91 -10.55 3.21 -0.26
N ILE A 92 -9.33 2.73 -0.08
CA ILE A 92 -9.01 1.61 0.83
C ILE A 92 -9.32 2.00 2.28
N MET A 93 -8.91 3.20 2.70
CA MET A 93 -9.19 3.72 4.04
C MET A 93 -10.70 3.76 4.31
N THR A 94 -11.48 4.33 3.38
CA THR A 94 -12.95 4.37 3.48
C THR A 94 -13.55 2.97 3.58
N LYS A 95 -13.07 2.01 2.79
CA LYS A 95 -13.55 0.62 2.83
C LYS A 95 -13.18 -0.10 4.13
N LEU A 96 -12.01 0.15 4.70
CA LEU A 96 -11.59 -0.41 5.98
C LEU A 96 -12.42 0.15 7.15
N GLU A 97 -12.73 1.45 7.12
CA GLU A 97 -13.63 2.06 8.09
C GLU A 97 -15.05 1.47 7.98
N ARG A 98 -15.55 1.28 6.74
CA ARG A 98 -16.82 0.61 6.48
C ARG A 98 -16.81 -0.83 6.98
N LEU A 99 -15.70 -1.53 6.83
CA LEU A 99 -15.51 -2.90 7.34
C LEU A 99 -15.61 -2.98 8.87
N GLY A 100 -15.41 -1.88 9.58
CA GLY A 100 -15.51 -1.82 11.04
C GLY A 100 -14.19 -1.51 11.75
N CYS A 101 -13.11 -1.22 11.01
CA CYS A 101 -11.87 -0.70 11.61
C CYS A 101 -12.06 0.74 12.11
N SER A 102 -11.42 1.11 13.22
CA SER A 102 -11.46 2.49 13.72
C SER A 102 -10.70 3.44 12.78
N LYS A 103 -11.13 4.70 12.71
CA LYS A 103 -10.47 5.74 11.90
C LYS A 103 -9.02 5.97 12.30
N ASP A 104 -8.74 5.91 13.60
CA ASP A 104 -7.39 6.14 14.15
C ASP A 104 -6.42 5.05 13.66
N VAL A 105 -6.83 3.77 13.72
CA VAL A 105 -6.02 2.66 13.24
C VAL A 105 -5.84 2.74 11.72
N VAL A 106 -6.91 2.99 10.97
CA VAL A 106 -6.85 3.12 9.51
C VAL A 106 -5.96 4.29 9.10
N GLY A 107 -6.12 5.45 9.75
CA GLY A 107 -5.34 6.67 9.48
C GLY A 107 -3.86 6.55 9.81
N LEU A 108 -3.50 5.69 10.77
CA LEU A 108 -2.11 5.43 11.12
C LEU A 108 -1.50 4.31 10.27
N VAL A 109 -2.18 3.15 10.20
CA VAL A 109 -1.59 1.91 9.65
C VAL A 109 -1.49 1.96 8.13
N ILE A 110 -2.48 2.50 7.43
CA ILE A 110 -2.42 2.53 5.96
C ILE A 110 -1.28 3.40 5.45
N PRO A 111 -1.12 4.70 5.83
CA PRO A 111 -0.02 5.51 5.35
C PRO A 111 1.37 4.96 5.75
N THR A 112 1.53 4.49 6.99
CA THR A 112 2.79 3.90 7.44
C THR A 112 3.08 2.57 6.76
N GLY A 113 2.06 1.74 6.54
CA GLY A 113 2.18 0.45 5.85
C GLY A 113 2.70 0.59 4.43
N TYR A 114 2.35 1.65 3.72
CA TYR A 114 2.89 1.91 2.38
C TYR A 114 4.39 2.17 2.33
N SER A 115 5.01 2.48 3.45
CA SER A 115 6.47 2.64 3.57
C SER A 115 7.13 1.42 4.22
N PHE A 116 6.45 0.75 5.14
CA PHE A 116 7.08 -0.28 5.99
C PHE A 116 6.56 -1.70 5.75
N ASN A 117 5.35 -1.89 5.23
CA ASN A 117 4.77 -3.21 4.98
C ASN A 117 4.76 -3.53 3.49
N MET A 118 5.95 -3.81 2.95
CA MET A 118 6.22 -4.03 1.52
C MET A 118 6.46 -5.51 1.21
N ASP A 119 5.49 -6.38 1.54
CA ASP A 119 5.60 -7.84 1.41
C ASP A 119 5.90 -8.29 -0.02
N GLY A 120 5.12 -7.79 -0.99
CA GLY A 120 5.34 -8.10 -2.40
C GLY A 120 6.66 -7.56 -2.94
N THR A 121 7.16 -6.44 -2.39
CA THR A 121 8.48 -5.90 -2.75
C THR A 121 9.59 -6.80 -2.25
N ALA A 122 9.47 -7.34 -1.03
CA ALA A 122 10.43 -8.30 -0.50
C ALA A 122 10.48 -9.58 -1.36
N ILE A 123 9.32 -10.12 -1.75
CA ILE A 123 9.21 -11.28 -2.67
C ILE A 123 9.87 -10.96 -4.01
N TYR A 124 9.52 -9.82 -4.61
CA TYR A 124 10.07 -9.37 -5.88
C TYR A 124 11.60 -9.27 -5.84
N MET A 125 12.15 -8.58 -4.84
CA MET A 125 13.58 -8.35 -4.71
C MET A 125 14.34 -9.67 -4.48
N SER A 126 13.85 -10.52 -3.60
CA SER A 126 14.49 -11.80 -3.26
C SER A 126 14.55 -12.74 -4.47
N ILE A 127 13.44 -12.91 -5.18
CA ILE A 127 13.40 -13.77 -6.38
C ILE A 127 14.22 -13.15 -7.52
N GLY A 128 14.17 -11.80 -7.68
CA GLY A 128 14.94 -11.09 -8.68
C GLY A 128 16.44 -11.27 -8.51
N VAL A 129 16.96 -11.22 -7.28
CA VAL A 129 18.38 -11.44 -6.99
C VAL A 129 18.78 -12.89 -7.29
N LEU A 130 17.98 -13.87 -6.88
CA LEU A 130 18.26 -15.29 -7.16
C LEU A 130 18.26 -15.56 -8.66
N PHE A 131 17.34 -14.94 -9.40
CA PHE A 131 17.32 -15.05 -10.86
C PHE A 131 18.58 -14.44 -11.48
N ILE A 132 19.03 -13.26 -11.04
CA ILE A 132 20.26 -12.64 -11.52
C ILE A 132 21.46 -13.56 -11.25
N ALA A 133 21.57 -14.13 -10.04
CA ALA A 133 22.64 -15.06 -9.71
C ALA A 133 22.69 -16.26 -10.66
N GLN A 134 21.52 -16.88 -10.89
CA GLN A 134 21.41 -18.02 -11.83
C GLN A 134 21.73 -17.62 -13.28
N ALA A 135 21.25 -16.44 -13.72
CA ALA A 135 21.49 -15.95 -15.08
C ALA A 135 22.97 -15.58 -15.35
N THR A 136 23.69 -15.19 -14.29
CA THR A 136 25.12 -14.84 -14.36
C THR A 136 26.04 -16.01 -13.98
N ASN A 137 25.48 -17.21 -13.75
CA ASN A 137 26.21 -18.41 -13.30
C ASN A 137 27.03 -18.16 -12.02
N VAL A 138 26.49 -17.38 -11.08
CA VAL A 138 27.08 -17.16 -9.77
C VAL A 138 26.45 -18.16 -8.80
N ASP A 139 27.24 -19.10 -8.32
CA ASP A 139 26.81 -20.07 -7.33
C ASP A 139 26.76 -19.42 -5.94
N LEU A 140 25.55 -19.34 -5.39
CA LEU A 140 25.31 -18.82 -4.05
C LEU A 140 25.20 -19.97 -3.06
N SER A 141 26.05 -20.00 -2.05
CA SER A 141 25.90 -20.90 -0.91
C SER A 141 24.59 -20.61 -0.16
N LEU A 142 24.08 -21.58 0.59
CA LEU A 142 22.85 -21.39 1.39
C LEU A 142 22.98 -20.21 2.37
N TYR A 143 24.18 -20.03 2.97
CA TYR A 143 24.46 -18.90 3.86
C TYR A 143 24.33 -17.55 3.12
N GLN A 144 24.89 -17.43 1.92
CA GLN A 144 24.76 -16.21 1.11
C GLN A 144 23.30 -15.96 0.71
N GLN A 145 22.54 -16.99 0.31
CA GLN A 145 21.12 -16.86 -0.01
C GLN A 145 20.32 -16.33 1.19
N MET A 146 20.55 -16.86 2.40
CA MET A 146 19.90 -16.39 3.62
C MET A 146 20.29 -14.95 3.98
N THR A 147 21.57 -14.60 3.82
CA THR A 147 22.06 -13.24 4.03
C THR A 147 21.41 -12.25 3.06
N ILE A 148 21.36 -12.61 1.77
CA ILE A 148 20.69 -11.82 0.73
C ILE A 148 19.22 -11.64 1.06
N LEU A 149 18.51 -12.71 1.42
CA LEU A 149 17.11 -12.66 1.80
C LEU A 149 16.89 -11.69 2.98
N PHE A 150 17.71 -11.76 4.00
CA PHE A 150 17.63 -10.87 5.15
C PHE A 150 17.87 -9.40 4.76
N VAL A 151 18.89 -9.13 3.96
CA VAL A 151 19.18 -7.78 3.43
C VAL A 151 17.99 -7.27 2.60
N MET A 152 17.40 -8.11 1.72
CA MET A 152 16.25 -7.73 0.91
C MET A 152 15.00 -7.44 1.75
N LEU A 153 14.78 -8.20 2.82
CA LEU A 153 13.70 -7.93 3.78
C LEU A 153 13.86 -6.57 4.45
N LEU A 154 15.07 -6.18 4.82
CA LEU A 154 15.33 -4.88 5.44
C LEU A 154 15.22 -3.74 4.42
N THR A 155 15.87 -3.87 3.28
CA THR A 155 15.93 -2.80 2.26
C THR A 155 14.61 -2.61 1.52
N SER A 156 13.76 -3.64 1.45
CA SER A 156 12.40 -3.50 0.90
C SER A 156 11.56 -2.45 1.65
N LYS A 157 11.86 -2.18 2.91
CA LYS A 157 11.17 -1.17 3.74
C LYS A 157 11.42 0.27 3.28
N GLY A 158 12.49 0.51 2.51
CA GLY A 158 12.77 1.82 1.90
C GLY A 158 12.25 1.98 0.47
N ALA A 159 11.60 0.94 -0.07
CA ALA A 159 11.04 1.01 -1.42
C ALA A 159 9.77 1.87 -1.45
N ALA A 160 9.58 2.60 -2.55
CA ALA A 160 8.33 3.33 -2.78
C ALA A 160 7.25 2.41 -3.39
N GLY A 161 5.99 2.60 -3.00
CA GLY A 161 4.82 1.87 -3.51
C GLY A 161 4.40 2.25 -4.95
N VAL A 162 5.30 2.87 -5.71
CA VAL A 162 5.08 3.36 -7.07
C VAL A 162 5.61 2.39 -8.13
N THR A 163 5.24 2.64 -9.38
CA THR A 163 5.76 1.90 -10.54
C THR A 163 7.29 2.02 -10.60
N GLY A 164 7.98 0.89 -10.77
CA GLY A 164 9.45 0.83 -10.80
C GLY A 164 10.13 0.92 -9.43
N GLY A 165 9.40 1.21 -8.34
CA GLY A 165 9.99 1.35 -7.00
C GLY A 165 10.73 0.10 -6.52
N GLY A 166 10.24 -1.09 -6.86
CA GLY A 166 10.92 -2.35 -6.54
C GLY A 166 12.22 -2.52 -7.30
N PHE A 167 12.23 -2.17 -8.58
CA PHE A 167 13.44 -2.21 -9.41
C PHE A 167 14.52 -1.24 -8.90
N ILE A 168 14.12 0.00 -8.57
CA ILE A 168 15.04 1.01 -8.02
C ILE A 168 15.62 0.53 -6.67
N ALA A 169 14.78 -0.02 -5.79
CA ALA A 169 15.24 -0.56 -4.52
C ALA A 169 16.22 -1.73 -4.71
N LEU A 170 15.95 -2.62 -5.65
CA LEU A 170 16.84 -3.71 -6.02
C LEU A 170 18.17 -3.17 -6.56
N ALA A 171 18.12 -2.18 -7.47
CA ALA A 171 19.30 -1.55 -8.05
C ALA A 171 20.18 -0.86 -7.00
N ALA A 172 19.57 -0.23 -6.00
CA ALA A 172 20.29 0.39 -4.88
C ALA A 172 20.91 -0.65 -3.93
N THR A 173 20.28 -1.82 -3.78
CA THR A 173 20.73 -2.85 -2.83
C THR A 173 21.76 -3.81 -3.43
N LEU A 174 21.72 -4.07 -4.73
CA LEU A 174 22.60 -5.03 -5.39
C LEU A 174 24.10 -4.72 -5.19
N PRO A 175 24.57 -3.46 -5.28
CA PRO A 175 25.96 -3.11 -4.99
C PRO A 175 26.39 -3.42 -3.55
N VAL A 176 25.46 -3.30 -2.59
CA VAL A 176 25.72 -3.57 -1.16
C VAL A 176 26.00 -5.05 -0.92
N ILE A 177 25.38 -5.92 -1.71
CA ILE A 177 25.59 -7.38 -1.64
C ILE A 177 27.00 -7.73 -2.17
N GLY A 178 27.49 -7.00 -3.17
CA GLY A 178 28.87 -7.10 -3.68
C GLY A 178 29.22 -8.39 -4.45
N VAL A 179 28.31 -9.36 -4.53
CA VAL A 179 28.54 -10.68 -5.15
C VAL A 179 28.07 -10.71 -6.60
N LEU A 180 27.11 -9.85 -6.98
CA LEU A 180 26.46 -9.87 -8.27
C LEU A 180 26.80 -8.63 -9.11
N PRO A 181 26.99 -8.76 -10.43
CA PRO A 181 27.27 -7.63 -11.30
C PRO A 181 26.02 -6.73 -11.45
N VAL A 182 26.17 -5.43 -11.16
CA VAL A 182 25.08 -4.45 -11.25
C VAL A 182 24.50 -4.38 -12.68
N GLY A 183 25.31 -4.57 -13.70
CA GLY A 183 24.87 -4.59 -15.10
C GLY A 183 23.84 -5.70 -15.42
N ALA A 184 23.81 -6.77 -14.62
CA ALA A 184 22.84 -7.84 -14.79
C ALA A 184 21.38 -7.43 -14.44
N LEU A 185 21.18 -6.28 -13.80
CA LEU A 185 19.84 -5.68 -13.63
C LEU A 185 19.13 -5.44 -14.96
N ALA A 186 19.89 -5.22 -16.04
CA ALA A 186 19.33 -5.08 -17.39
C ALA A 186 18.42 -6.27 -17.79
N LEU A 187 18.72 -7.47 -17.27
CA LEU A 187 17.92 -8.67 -17.50
C LEU A 187 16.47 -8.56 -16.98
N LEU A 188 16.25 -7.76 -15.92
CA LEU A 188 14.93 -7.61 -15.33
C LEU A 188 14.10 -6.49 -15.98
N ILE A 189 14.71 -5.53 -16.68
CA ILE A 189 14.02 -4.35 -17.23
C ILE A 189 12.82 -4.77 -18.11
N GLY A 190 13.01 -5.78 -18.98
CA GLY A 190 11.99 -6.22 -19.92
C GLY A 190 10.73 -6.81 -19.28
N ILE A 191 10.86 -7.39 -18.08
CA ILE A 191 9.78 -8.08 -17.38
C ILE A 191 9.34 -7.38 -16.10
N ASP A 192 10.06 -6.33 -15.66
CA ASP A 192 9.77 -5.62 -14.42
C ASP A 192 8.30 -5.20 -14.32
N ARG A 193 7.72 -4.73 -15.43
CA ARG A 193 6.32 -4.31 -15.46
C ARG A 193 5.36 -5.41 -15.02
N PHE A 194 5.56 -6.63 -15.48
CA PHE A 194 4.71 -7.77 -15.13
C PHE A 194 4.94 -8.23 -13.68
N MET A 195 6.19 -8.25 -13.23
CA MET A 195 6.51 -8.54 -11.84
C MET A 195 5.96 -7.47 -10.90
N ALA A 196 5.98 -6.20 -11.31
CA ALA A 196 5.46 -5.07 -10.53
C ALA A 196 3.94 -5.13 -10.32
N GLN A 197 3.18 -5.76 -11.23
CA GLN A 197 1.72 -5.93 -11.08
C GLN A 197 1.37 -6.75 -9.85
N ILE A 198 1.90 -7.97 -9.76
CA ILE A 198 1.61 -8.85 -8.63
C ILE A 198 2.26 -8.34 -7.33
N ARG A 199 3.45 -7.70 -7.42
CA ARG A 199 4.11 -7.02 -6.31
C ARG A 199 3.19 -5.99 -5.65
N ALA A 200 2.60 -5.09 -6.47
CA ALA A 200 1.75 -4.03 -5.98
C ALA A 200 0.44 -4.57 -5.37
N ALA A 201 -0.17 -5.58 -5.99
CA ALA A 201 -1.36 -6.25 -5.44
C ALA A 201 -1.08 -6.96 -4.11
N THR A 202 0.09 -7.60 -3.98
CA THR A 202 0.52 -8.25 -2.74
C THR A 202 0.75 -7.22 -1.63
N ASN A 203 1.44 -6.11 -1.92
CA ASN A 203 1.64 -5.02 -0.96
C ASN A 203 0.31 -4.45 -0.47
N LEU A 204 -0.63 -4.17 -1.38
CA LEU A 204 -1.96 -3.70 -1.02
C LEU A 204 -2.68 -4.68 -0.09
N THR A 205 -2.68 -5.96 -0.45
CA THR A 205 -3.36 -7.00 0.33
C THR A 205 -2.74 -7.14 1.72
N GLY A 206 -1.40 -7.12 1.82
CA GLY A 206 -0.69 -7.14 3.10
C GLY A 206 -1.05 -5.95 3.98
N ASN A 207 -1.13 -4.73 3.42
CA ASN A 207 -1.52 -3.53 4.16
C ASN A 207 -2.98 -3.59 4.65
N VAL A 208 -3.90 -4.08 3.83
CA VAL A 208 -5.30 -4.30 4.23
C VAL A 208 -5.38 -5.31 5.38
N VAL A 209 -4.73 -6.45 5.25
CA VAL A 209 -4.70 -7.49 6.29
C VAL A 209 -4.04 -6.97 7.57
N GLY A 210 -2.89 -6.31 7.46
CA GLY A 210 -2.18 -5.73 8.61
C GLY A 210 -3.05 -4.73 9.38
N THR A 211 -3.81 -3.88 8.68
CA THR A 211 -4.75 -2.94 9.31
C THR A 211 -5.87 -3.67 10.08
N ILE A 212 -6.45 -4.72 9.49
CA ILE A 212 -7.49 -5.54 10.13
C ILE A 212 -6.93 -6.22 11.39
N VAL A 213 -5.71 -6.77 11.31
CA VAL A 213 -5.04 -7.44 12.43
C VAL A 213 -4.78 -6.46 13.58
N ILE A 214 -4.23 -5.28 13.28
CA ILE A 214 -3.96 -4.25 14.28
C ILE A 214 -5.27 -3.77 14.92
N ALA A 215 -6.31 -3.52 14.13
CA ALA A 215 -7.63 -3.15 14.65
C ALA A 215 -8.21 -4.26 15.55
N ARG A 216 -7.96 -5.54 15.23
CA ARG A 216 -8.38 -6.68 16.08
C ARG A 216 -7.61 -6.73 17.39
N TRP A 217 -6.29 -6.57 17.36
CA TRP A 217 -5.43 -6.60 18.55
C TRP A 217 -5.70 -5.43 19.51
N THR A 218 -5.97 -4.25 18.95
CA THR A 218 -6.31 -3.06 19.75
C THR A 218 -7.77 -3.03 20.23
N GLY A 219 -8.55 -4.06 19.90
CA GLY A 219 -9.97 -4.13 20.28
C GLY A 219 -10.86 -3.11 19.57
N THR A 220 -10.37 -2.48 18.50
CA THR A 220 -11.09 -1.41 17.77
C THR A 220 -11.80 -1.90 16.51
N LEU A 221 -11.71 -3.21 16.20
CA LEU A 221 -12.44 -3.83 15.11
C LEU A 221 -13.83 -4.26 15.58
N ASP A 222 -14.88 -3.75 14.93
CA ASP A 222 -16.23 -4.29 15.05
C ASP A 222 -16.36 -5.58 14.23
N VAL A 223 -16.13 -6.72 14.89
CA VAL A 223 -16.12 -8.04 14.23
C VAL A 223 -17.50 -8.42 13.68
N ALA A 224 -18.58 -8.08 14.40
CA ALA A 224 -19.94 -8.38 13.95
C ALA A 224 -20.26 -7.63 12.64
N ARG A 225 -19.92 -6.34 12.59
CA ARG A 225 -20.01 -5.52 11.38
C ARG A 225 -19.14 -6.07 10.26
N ALA A 226 -17.89 -6.44 10.54
CA ALA A 226 -17.00 -7.00 9.54
C ALA A 226 -17.60 -8.25 8.88
N HIS A 227 -18.23 -9.13 9.66
CA HIS A 227 -18.92 -10.30 9.10
C HIS A 227 -20.12 -9.92 8.22
N ARG A 228 -20.97 -8.98 8.63
CA ARG A 228 -22.12 -8.54 7.83
C ARG A 228 -21.66 -7.91 6.51
N VAL A 229 -20.75 -6.95 6.56
CA VAL A 229 -20.21 -6.28 5.37
C VAL A 229 -19.54 -7.26 4.41
N LEU A 230 -18.74 -8.20 4.91
CA LEU A 230 -18.10 -9.22 4.08
C LEU A 230 -19.07 -10.27 3.51
N ASN A 231 -20.27 -10.42 4.11
CA ASN A 231 -21.32 -11.25 3.57
C ASN A 231 -22.19 -10.53 2.51
N GLY A 232 -21.98 -9.23 2.30
CA GLY A 232 -22.70 -8.43 1.31
C GLY A 232 -23.90 -7.67 1.89
N GLU A 233 -24.07 -7.65 3.20
CA GLU A 233 -25.05 -6.81 3.88
C GLU A 233 -24.54 -5.38 3.90
N ASP A 234 -25.35 -4.42 3.41
CA ASP A 234 -24.94 -3.02 3.35
C ASP A 234 -25.26 -2.29 4.66
N ASP A 235 -24.31 -2.23 5.56
CA ASP A 235 -24.43 -1.55 6.84
C ASP A 235 -24.30 -0.01 6.76
N GLY A 236 -24.15 0.58 5.56
CA GLY A 236 -23.95 2.03 5.38
C GLY A 236 -22.67 2.58 5.98
N PRO A 237 -22.51 3.90 6.05
CA PRO A 237 -21.39 4.57 6.73
C PRO A 237 -21.39 4.26 8.23
N ARG A 238 -20.20 4.13 8.83
CA ARG A 238 -20.09 3.96 10.29
C ARG A 238 -20.73 5.16 10.99
N PRO A 239 -21.65 4.96 11.98
CA PRO A 239 -22.16 6.08 12.78
C PRO A 239 -20.98 6.81 13.43
N SER A 240 -20.98 8.14 13.33
CA SER A 240 -19.93 8.93 14.01
C SER A 240 -20.01 8.69 15.52
N PRO A 241 -18.88 8.64 16.26
CA PRO A 241 -18.89 8.49 17.72
C PRO A 241 -19.75 9.56 18.41
N ARG A 242 -19.97 10.71 17.76
CA ARG A 242 -20.82 11.80 18.24
C ARG A 242 -22.32 11.49 18.20
N ALA A 243 -22.76 10.54 17.33
CA ALA A 243 -24.15 10.11 17.24
C ALA A 243 -24.52 9.04 18.29
N ALA A 244 -23.53 8.46 18.97
CA ALA A 244 -23.72 7.44 20.01
C ALA A 244 -23.82 8.03 21.44
N LEU A 245 -23.65 9.34 21.60
CA LEU A 245 -23.91 10.00 22.89
C LEU A 245 -25.44 10.16 23.03
N PRO A 246 -26.06 9.63 24.09
CA PRO A 246 -27.50 9.83 24.31
C PRO A 246 -27.79 11.34 24.39
N GLU A 247 -28.84 11.79 23.71
CA GLU A 247 -29.29 13.18 23.66
C GLU A 247 -29.47 13.83 25.05
N THR A 248 -29.60 13.03 26.10
CA THR A 248 -29.66 13.43 27.50
C THR A 248 -28.39 14.08 28.03
N ALA A 249 -27.24 13.98 27.37
CA ALA A 249 -25.98 14.61 27.79
C ALA A 249 -25.82 16.04 27.24
N MET A 250 -26.71 16.49 26.35
CA MET A 250 -26.69 17.84 25.76
C MET A 250 -27.81 18.77 26.26
N ALA A 251 -28.45 18.47 27.39
CA ALA A 251 -29.36 19.42 28.00
C ALA A 251 -28.52 20.64 28.50
N PRO A 252 -28.76 21.86 27.99
CA PRO A 252 -28.09 23.04 28.54
C PRO A 252 -28.52 23.18 29.99
N SER A 253 -27.53 23.23 30.88
CA SER A 253 -27.77 23.58 32.29
C SER A 253 -28.54 24.90 32.34
N ARG A 254 -29.82 24.82 32.72
CA ARG A 254 -30.60 25.97 33.09
C ARG A 254 -29.97 26.54 34.40
N THR A 255 -28.99 27.37 34.24
CA THR A 255 -28.54 28.25 35.32
C THR A 255 -29.53 29.38 35.44
N GLY A 256 -30.04 29.52 36.66
CA GLY A 256 -31.15 30.30 37.07
C GLY A 256 -31.15 31.78 36.66
N ALA A 257 -32.34 32.22 36.38
CA ALA A 257 -32.71 33.62 36.34
C ALA A 257 -32.53 34.24 37.74
N VAL A 258 -31.65 35.22 37.86
CA VAL A 258 -31.75 36.24 38.91
C VAL A 258 -31.80 37.58 38.19
N GLY A 259 -32.87 38.31 38.48
CA GLY A 259 -33.27 39.49 37.80
C GLY A 259 -32.55 40.78 38.24
N SER A 260 -33.09 41.86 37.68
CA SER A 260 -32.94 43.30 37.95
C SER A 260 -31.87 44.00 37.11
N GLY A 261 -32.22 44.71 36.10
CA GLY A 261 -32.59 46.11 36.21
C GLY A 261 -31.48 47.05 35.74
N VAL A 262 -31.87 47.99 34.89
CA VAL A 262 -31.28 49.34 34.65
C VAL A 262 -30.52 49.55 33.32
N ASN A 263 -31.21 50.25 32.44
CA ASN A 263 -30.86 51.29 31.46
C ASN A 263 -29.40 51.62 31.14
N GLY A 264 -29.14 51.83 29.84
CA GLY A 264 -28.06 52.73 29.39
C GLY A 264 -27.60 52.49 27.96
N SER A 265 -28.08 53.35 27.08
CA SER A 265 -27.67 53.61 25.71
C SER A 265 -26.16 53.65 25.48
N ALA A 266 -25.63 53.11 24.37
CA ALA A 266 -24.80 53.86 23.43
C ALA A 266 -24.27 52.95 22.30
N THR A 267 -24.53 53.37 21.12
CA THR A 267 -24.00 52.98 19.81
C THR A 267 -22.47 53.05 19.73
N ALA A 268 -21.82 52.05 19.18
CA ALA A 268 -20.61 52.26 18.38
C ALA A 268 -20.31 50.99 17.54
N SER A 269 -20.56 51.12 16.25
CA SER A 269 -20.05 50.26 15.20
C SER A 269 -18.54 50.44 15.06
N VAL A 270 -17.78 49.36 15.11
CA VAL A 270 -16.40 49.40 14.62
C VAL A 270 -16.21 48.21 13.66
N ASN A 271 -16.02 48.58 12.40
CA ASN A 271 -15.55 47.76 11.30
C ASN A 271 -14.18 47.13 11.60
N ALA A 272 -14.10 45.82 11.53
CA ALA A 272 -12.83 45.11 11.54
C ALA A 272 -12.58 44.45 10.17
N THR A 273 -12.18 45.29 9.18
CA THR A 273 -11.67 44.85 7.88
C THR A 273 -10.44 45.71 7.55
N SER A 274 -9.28 45.43 8.18
CA SER A 274 -7.99 45.94 7.69
C SER A 274 -6.82 45.50 8.56
N VAL A 275 -6.48 44.20 8.62
CA VAL A 275 -5.14 43.75 9.01
C VAL A 275 -4.87 42.38 8.34
N VAL A 276 -4.78 42.36 7.02
CA VAL A 276 -4.07 41.29 6.27
C VAL A 276 -3.59 41.93 4.96
N ASN A 277 -2.61 42.82 5.02
CA ASN A 277 -1.83 43.16 3.82
C ASN A 277 -0.57 43.98 4.18
N GLN A 278 0.35 43.40 4.94
CA GLN A 278 1.71 43.91 5.04
C GLN A 278 2.63 42.81 5.61
N THR A 279 3.04 41.85 4.79
CA THR A 279 4.31 41.07 4.98
C THR A 279 4.56 40.23 3.71
N LEU A 280 4.74 40.90 2.56
CA LEU A 280 5.39 40.33 1.37
C LEU A 280 6.04 41.49 0.59
N ALA A 281 7.07 42.09 1.18
CA ALA A 281 8.09 42.89 0.48
C ALA A 281 9.21 43.25 1.48
N SER A 282 10.15 42.32 1.67
CA SER A 282 11.57 42.55 2.01
C SER A 282 12.32 41.24 1.82
#